data_af5029b2963215efed1217a195b512c2
#
_entry.id   af5029b2963215efed1217a195b512c2
#
_cell.length_a   1.000
_cell.length_b   1.000
_cell.length_c   1.000
_cell.angle_alpha   90.00
_cell.angle_beta   90.00
_cell.angle_gamma   90.00
#
_symmetry.space_group_name_H-M   'P 1'
#
loop_
_entity.id
_entity.type
_entity.pdbx_description
1 polymer ?
#
loop_
_entity_poly.entity_id
_entity_poly.type
_entity_poly.pdbx_seq_one_letter_code
_entity_poly.pdbx_strand_id
1 'polypeptide(L)'
;MKYVRWGLIGIGETAIDEDDLTFNTVAGSKVVAIMHPQKQKAKELAKRYNIESYTDDVLELIENTEVNAIYIATQPETHATYAVMAMNAGKPVLIEQPLAASYDDCIRINNISSKLSVPCFVAYPMRFMPRFRKVKQLILDDAIGKILNIQSTLYTTADTTTPENQYEHKFYKYVPQQLDILQEIFGIIVEANGLTSHSKNKQISNTINSCLMFEGNVPAVSTWCFNAADDARKDIVEVMGERGIIRFSVFTGQNVIIIRGKEQQNINVEKPVSKHEQLIKSVVEDIQGFNICTATSVSATPSSWVVDRILKHH
;
A
#
# COMPACT_ATOMS: atom_id res chain seq x y z
N MET A 1 -13.64 23.73 -12.07
CA MET A 1 -12.92 22.59 -11.45
C MET A 1 -12.20 21.82 -12.54
N LYS A 2 -10.91 21.61 -12.44
CA LYS A 2 -10.17 20.86 -13.46
C LYS A 2 -10.38 19.37 -13.20
N TYR A 3 -11.07 18.67 -14.10
CA TYR A 3 -11.29 17.22 -13.98
C TYR A 3 -9.98 16.46 -14.05
N VAL A 4 -9.78 15.47 -13.17
CA VAL A 4 -8.72 14.47 -13.29
C VAL A 4 -9.22 13.36 -14.22
N ARG A 5 -8.59 13.27 -15.40
CA ARG A 5 -8.90 12.30 -16.44
C ARG A 5 -7.81 11.25 -16.49
N TRP A 6 -8.16 10.08 -15.98
CA TRP A 6 -7.22 8.99 -15.79
C TRP A 6 -7.00 8.15 -17.05
N GLY A 7 -5.73 7.86 -17.34
CA GLY A 7 -5.32 6.75 -18.16
C GLY A 7 -4.86 5.58 -17.27
N LEU A 8 -5.41 4.40 -17.49
CA LEU A 8 -5.11 3.20 -16.69
C LEU A 8 -4.15 2.28 -17.43
N ILE A 9 -3.03 1.90 -16.79
CA ILE A 9 -2.02 0.99 -17.35
C ILE A 9 -2.01 -0.32 -16.57
N GLY A 10 -2.20 -1.46 -17.24
CA GLY A 10 -2.05 -2.80 -16.66
C GLY A 10 -3.24 -3.30 -15.84
N ILE A 11 -4.41 -2.70 -15.96
CA ILE A 11 -5.63 -3.18 -15.32
C ILE A 11 -5.95 -4.60 -15.79
N GLY A 12 -6.22 -5.51 -14.83
CA GLY A 12 -6.51 -6.92 -15.11
C GLY A 12 -5.28 -7.82 -15.19
N GLU A 13 -4.06 -7.30 -14.97
CA GLU A 13 -2.85 -8.12 -14.74
C GLU A 13 -2.70 -8.51 -13.27
N THR A 14 -3.15 -7.66 -12.39
CA THR A 14 -3.27 -7.92 -10.94
C THR A 14 -4.73 -8.18 -10.61
N ALA A 15 -4.99 -8.91 -9.52
CA ALA A 15 -6.36 -9.12 -9.02
C ALA A 15 -6.93 -7.82 -8.44
N ILE A 16 -7.15 -6.85 -9.30
CA ILE A 16 -7.92 -5.65 -8.95
C ILE A 16 -9.37 -6.08 -9.08
N ASP A 17 -10.04 -6.23 -7.93
CA ASP A 17 -11.45 -6.61 -7.83
C ASP A 17 -12.38 -5.49 -8.34
N GLU A 18 -13.68 -5.75 -8.38
CA GLU A 18 -14.76 -4.85 -8.86
C GLU A 18 -14.74 -3.42 -8.27
N ASP A 19 -13.90 -3.16 -7.26
CA ASP A 19 -13.62 -1.83 -6.68
C ASP A 19 -12.87 -0.88 -7.63
N ASP A 20 -12.42 -1.33 -8.79
CA ASP A 20 -11.57 -0.57 -9.72
C ASP A 20 -12.22 0.66 -10.34
N LEU A 21 -13.53 0.70 -10.35
CA LEU A 21 -14.29 1.86 -10.85
C LEU A 21 -14.48 2.99 -9.85
N THR A 22 -13.86 2.89 -8.69
CA THR A 22 -13.89 3.95 -7.66
C THR A 22 -13.41 5.30 -8.20
N PHE A 23 -12.59 5.30 -9.27
CA PHE A 23 -12.20 6.53 -9.97
C PHE A 23 -13.40 7.32 -10.51
N ASN A 24 -14.44 6.66 -10.99
CA ASN A 24 -15.61 7.30 -11.57
C ASN A 24 -16.65 7.70 -10.52
N THR A 25 -16.58 7.19 -9.28
CA THR A 25 -17.49 7.57 -8.19
C THR A 25 -17.03 8.82 -7.44
N VAL A 26 -15.74 9.17 -7.58
CA VAL A 26 -15.16 10.36 -6.95
C VAL A 26 -15.45 11.61 -7.77
N ALA A 27 -15.98 12.64 -7.12
CA ALA A 27 -16.27 13.91 -7.76
C ALA A 27 -15.02 14.55 -8.38
N GLY A 28 -15.11 14.97 -9.64
CA GLY A 28 -13.99 15.56 -10.38
C GLY A 28 -12.98 14.55 -10.92
N SER A 29 -13.33 13.26 -10.97
CA SER A 29 -12.49 12.17 -11.43
C SER A 29 -13.22 11.34 -12.50
N LYS A 30 -12.53 10.91 -13.54
CA LYS A 30 -13.07 10.05 -14.59
C LYS A 30 -11.96 9.25 -15.26
N VAL A 31 -12.20 7.97 -15.52
CA VAL A 31 -11.35 7.16 -16.41
C VAL A 31 -11.72 7.46 -17.87
N VAL A 32 -10.73 7.75 -18.69
CA VAL A 32 -10.92 8.11 -20.11
C VAL A 32 -10.19 7.20 -21.09
N ALA A 33 -9.16 6.48 -20.63
CA ALA A 33 -8.39 5.57 -21.48
C ALA A 33 -7.87 4.37 -20.69
N ILE A 34 -7.72 3.21 -21.38
CA ILE A 34 -7.12 1.98 -20.81
C ILE A 34 -6.02 1.49 -21.74
N MET A 35 -4.90 1.09 -21.16
CA MET A 35 -3.82 0.38 -21.84
C MET A 35 -3.66 -1.02 -21.22
N HIS A 36 -3.59 -2.02 -22.09
CA HIS A 36 -3.20 -3.38 -21.71
C HIS A 36 -2.34 -3.99 -22.84
N PRO A 37 -1.22 -4.71 -22.55
CA PRO A 37 -0.32 -5.25 -23.58
C PRO A 37 -1.02 -6.16 -24.62
N GLN A 38 -2.11 -6.81 -24.21
CA GLN A 38 -2.98 -7.57 -25.10
C GLN A 38 -4.13 -6.67 -25.57
N LYS A 39 -4.08 -6.20 -26.81
CA LYS A 39 -5.08 -5.28 -27.38
C LYS A 39 -6.53 -5.75 -27.24
N GLN A 40 -6.76 -7.05 -27.41
CA GLN A 40 -8.09 -7.64 -27.25
C GLN A 40 -8.61 -7.48 -25.82
N LYS A 41 -7.73 -7.67 -24.81
CA LYS A 41 -8.07 -7.50 -23.40
C LYS A 41 -8.30 -6.03 -23.06
N ALA A 42 -7.49 -5.10 -23.61
CA ALA A 42 -7.73 -3.65 -23.50
C ALA A 42 -9.15 -3.29 -23.99
N LYS A 43 -9.55 -3.83 -25.16
CA LYS A 43 -10.88 -3.62 -25.75
C LYS A 43 -12.01 -4.18 -24.87
N GLU A 44 -11.83 -5.37 -24.32
CA GLU A 44 -12.82 -6.01 -23.43
C GLU A 44 -13.01 -5.23 -22.14
N LEU A 45 -11.91 -4.77 -21.52
CA LEU A 45 -11.94 -3.92 -20.34
C LEU A 45 -12.60 -2.57 -20.62
N ALA A 46 -12.24 -1.91 -21.72
CA ALA A 46 -12.84 -0.66 -22.14
C ALA A 46 -14.35 -0.80 -22.35
N LYS A 47 -14.80 -1.88 -23.01
CA LYS A 47 -16.23 -2.18 -23.15
C LYS A 47 -16.91 -2.43 -21.83
N ARG A 48 -16.29 -3.23 -20.93
CA ARG A 48 -16.83 -3.54 -19.59
C ARG A 48 -17.07 -2.29 -18.77
N TYR A 49 -16.13 -1.34 -18.84
CA TYR A 49 -16.13 -0.13 -18.03
C TYR A 49 -16.68 1.10 -18.76
N ASN A 50 -17.22 0.93 -19.96
CA ASN A 50 -17.76 1.99 -20.82
C ASN A 50 -16.76 3.14 -21.05
N ILE A 51 -15.52 2.78 -21.39
CA ILE A 51 -14.42 3.69 -21.70
C ILE A 51 -14.19 3.66 -23.20
N GLU A 52 -14.12 4.84 -23.84
CA GLU A 52 -14.07 4.95 -25.29
C GLU A 52 -12.68 4.66 -25.86
N SER A 53 -11.63 5.06 -25.14
CA SER A 53 -10.25 4.94 -25.61
C SER A 53 -9.55 3.71 -25.02
N TYR A 54 -8.92 2.90 -25.88
CA TYR A 54 -8.09 1.78 -25.45
C TYR A 54 -6.94 1.55 -26.42
N THR A 55 -5.79 1.11 -25.89
CA THR A 55 -4.58 0.85 -26.67
C THR A 55 -3.77 -0.30 -26.08
N ASP A 56 -2.85 -0.84 -26.87
CA ASP A 56 -1.79 -1.77 -26.44
C ASP A 56 -0.41 -1.09 -26.36
N ASP A 57 -0.35 0.21 -26.65
CA ASP A 57 0.86 1.02 -26.58
C ASP A 57 0.80 2.01 -25.40
N VAL A 58 1.76 1.91 -24.50
CA VAL A 58 1.87 2.76 -23.33
C VAL A 58 2.16 4.22 -23.70
N LEU A 59 2.95 4.46 -24.77
CA LEU A 59 3.26 5.83 -25.21
C LEU A 59 2.00 6.50 -25.77
N GLU A 60 1.23 5.79 -26.58
CA GLU A 60 -0.05 6.28 -27.11
C GLU A 60 -0.99 6.70 -25.99
N LEU A 61 -1.08 5.93 -24.88
CA LEU A 61 -1.89 6.32 -23.74
C LEU A 61 -1.31 7.54 -23.01
N ILE A 62 0.02 7.58 -22.78
CA ILE A 62 0.68 8.68 -22.08
C ILE A 62 0.60 9.97 -22.89
N GLU A 63 0.70 9.93 -24.21
CA GLU A 63 0.64 11.10 -25.10
C GLU A 63 -0.79 11.57 -25.38
N ASN A 64 -1.80 10.76 -25.05
CA ASN A 64 -3.20 11.13 -25.26
C ASN A 64 -3.54 12.42 -24.48
N THR A 65 -3.98 13.45 -25.20
CA THR A 65 -4.31 14.77 -24.66
C THR A 65 -5.54 14.79 -23.74
N GLU A 66 -6.41 13.80 -23.89
CA GLU A 66 -7.55 13.62 -22.97
C GLU A 66 -7.14 13.09 -21.61
N VAL A 67 -5.99 12.41 -21.52
CA VAL A 67 -5.43 11.88 -20.26
C VAL A 67 -4.59 12.96 -19.58
N ASN A 68 -4.85 13.26 -18.32
CA ASN A 68 -4.05 14.23 -17.54
C ASN A 68 -3.50 13.67 -16.21
N ALA A 69 -3.78 12.39 -15.90
CA ALA A 69 -3.20 11.63 -14.79
C ALA A 69 -3.11 10.15 -15.17
N ILE A 70 -2.12 9.45 -14.65
CA ILE A 70 -1.88 8.03 -14.96
C ILE A 70 -2.02 7.19 -13.69
N TYR A 71 -2.74 6.07 -13.80
CA TYR A 71 -2.75 5.00 -12.82
C TYR A 71 -2.01 3.78 -13.35
N ILE A 72 -1.05 3.27 -12.57
CA ILE A 72 -0.20 2.13 -12.95
C ILE A 72 -0.54 0.96 -12.03
N ALA A 73 -1.03 -0.13 -12.63
CA ALA A 73 -1.43 -1.36 -11.96
C ALA A 73 -0.81 -2.62 -12.61
N THR A 74 0.38 -2.49 -13.10
CA THR A 74 1.19 -3.57 -13.69
C THR A 74 1.95 -4.35 -12.62
N GLN A 75 2.87 -5.22 -13.03
CA GLN A 75 3.81 -5.86 -12.11
C GLN A 75 4.83 -4.83 -11.59
N PRO A 76 5.30 -4.95 -10.33
CA PRO A 76 6.17 -3.96 -9.67
C PRO A 76 7.46 -3.64 -10.44
N GLU A 77 7.98 -4.59 -11.23
CA GLU A 77 9.20 -4.45 -12.04
C GLU A 77 9.07 -3.38 -13.13
N THR A 78 7.85 -3.07 -13.55
CA THR A 78 7.57 -2.08 -14.60
C THR A 78 7.13 -0.72 -14.05
N HIS A 79 6.80 -0.63 -12.77
CA HIS A 79 6.27 0.58 -12.13
C HIS A 79 7.17 1.79 -12.34
N ALA A 80 8.48 1.65 -12.03
CA ALA A 80 9.42 2.77 -12.17
C ALA A 80 9.55 3.26 -13.63
N THR A 81 9.54 2.35 -14.59
CA THR A 81 9.63 2.70 -16.00
C THR A 81 8.43 3.51 -16.45
N TYR A 82 7.22 3.03 -16.21
CA TYR A 82 5.99 3.71 -16.61
C TYR A 82 5.76 5.03 -15.84
N ALA A 83 6.10 5.04 -14.55
CA ALA A 83 6.01 6.26 -13.74
C ALA A 83 6.94 7.37 -14.29
N VAL A 84 8.18 7.04 -14.61
CA VAL A 84 9.14 7.98 -15.19
C VAL A 84 8.66 8.49 -16.55
N MET A 85 8.11 7.61 -17.42
CA MET A 85 7.54 8.02 -18.70
C MET A 85 6.37 9.00 -18.52
N ALA A 86 5.43 8.69 -17.64
CA ALA A 86 4.27 9.55 -17.35
C ALA A 86 4.67 10.90 -16.78
N MET A 87 5.60 10.92 -15.81
CA MET A 87 6.08 12.16 -15.19
C MET A 87 6.86 13.04 -16.19
N ASN A 88 7.64 12.45 -17.12
CA ASN A 88 8.29 13.20 -18.20
C ASN A 88 7.28 13.86 -19.15
N ALA A 89 6.09 13.28 -19.30
CA ALA A 89 4.96 13.89 -20.02
C ALA A 89 4.16 14.88 -19.15
N GLY A 90 4.64 15.21 -17.94
CA GLY A 90 4.00 16.16 -17.03
C GLY A 90 2.71 15.64 -16.37
N LYS A 91 2.48 14.32 -16.39
CA LYS A 91 1.26 13.72 -15.84
C LYS A 91 1.50 13.18 -14.43
N PRO A 92 0.71 13.62 -13.42
CA PRO A 92 0.68 13.00 -12.09
C PRO A 92 0.42 11.50 -12.17
N VAL A 93 1.04 10.74 -11.25
CA VAL A 93 0.99 9.28 -11.26
C VAL A 93 0.47 8.76 -9.93
N LEU A 94 -0.45 7.80 -9.98
CA LEU A 94 -0.81 6.91 -8.88
C LEU A 94 -0.34 5.51 -9.22
N ILE A 95 0.46 4.89 -8.36
CA ILE A 95 1.06 3.57 -8.60
C ILE A 95 0.47 2.56 -7.62
N GLU A 96 0.12 1.37 -8.10
CA GLU A 96 -0.23 0.26 -7.22
C GLU A 96 0.95 -0.15 -6.33
N GLN A 97 0.60 -0.75 -5.21
CA GLN A 97 1.57 -1.30 -4.28
C GLN A 97 2.19 -2.62 -4.79
N PRO A 98 3.50 -2.83 -4.45
CA PRO A 98 4.42 -1.87 -3.85
C PRO A 98 4.79 -0.76 -4.82
N LEU A 99 5.34 0.36 -4.33
CA LEU A 99 5.76 1.50 -5.17
C LEU A 99 6.63 1.09 -6.35
N ALA A 100 7.59 0.18 -6.14
CA ALA A 100 8.42 -0.45 -7.17
C ALA A 100 9.00 -1.78 -6.64
N ALA A 101 9.68 -2.54 -7.49
CA ALA A 101 10.27 -3.82 -7.14
C ALA A 101 11.51 -3.69 -6.23
N SER A 102 12.19 -2.54 -6.20
CA SER A 102 13.39 -2.30 -5.39
C SER A 102 13.36 -0.92 -4.72
N TYR A 103 14.13 -0.78 -3.64
CA TYR A 103 14.33 0.53 -2.99
C TYR A 103 14.98 1.55 -3.94
N ASP A 104 15.96 1.12 -4.75
CA ASP A 104 16.62 1.99 -5.72
C ASP A 104 15.66 2.55 -6.77
N ASP A 105 14.71 1.75 -7.24
CA ASP A 105 13.65 2.21 -8.14
C ASP A 105 12.71 3.21 -7.46
N CYS A 106 12.41 3.02 -6.17
CA CYS A 106 11.63 4.00 -5.39
C CYS A 106 12.36 5.35 -5.32
N ILE A 107 13.67 5.35 -5.06
CA ILE A 107 14.49 6.56 -5.07
C ILE A 107 14.51 7.21 -6.46
N ARG A 108 14.61 6.42 -7.52
CA ARG A 108 14.54 6.92 -8.90
C ARG A 108 13.23 7.63 -9.19
N ILE A 109 12.09 7.05 -8.79
CA ILE A 109 10.76 7.65 -8.92
C ILE A 109 10.72 9.00 -8.19
N ASN A 110 11.16 9.04 -6.92
CA ASN A 110 11.15 10.25 -6.10
C ASN A 110 12.03 11.36 -6.70
N ASN A 111 13.22 11.02 -7.19
CA ASN A 111 14.13 11.99 -7.82
C ASN A 111 13.51 12.63 -9.07
N ILE A 112 12.84 11.84 -9.90
CA ILE A 112 12.17 12.34 -11.10
C ILE A 112 10.94 13.17 -10.73
N SER A 113 10.10 12.71 -9.81
CA SER A 113 8.95 13.45 -9.29
C SER A 113 9.37 14.84 -8.77
N SER A 114 10.40 14.88 -7.92
CA SER A 114 10.95 16.12 -7.37
C SER A 114 11.53 17.03 -8.45
N LYS A 115 12.37 16.48 -9.35
CA LYS A 115 13.02 17.23 -10.44
C LYS A 115 12.03 17.89 -11.38
N LEU A 116 10.95 17.20 -11.72
CA LEU A 116 9.93 17.67 -12.64
C LEU A 116 8.79 18.42 -11.95
N SER A 117 8.73 18.40 -10.60
CA SER A 117 7.61 18.90 -9.80
C SER A 117 6.28 18.26 -10.23
N VAL A 118 6.28 16.98 -10.57
CA VAL A 118 5.10 16.20 -10.95
C VAL A 118 4.78 15.24 -9.80
N PRO A 119 3.58 15.32 -9.19
CA PRO A 119 3.21 14.48 -8.06
C PRO A 119 3.19 12.98 -8.41
N CYS A 120 3.69 12.17 -7.49
CA CYS A 120 3.63 10.72 -7.55
C CYS A 120 3.07 10.16 -6.24
N PHE A 121 2.00 9.36 -6.34
CA PHE A 121 1.27 8.77 -5.23
C PHE A 121 1.36 7.25 -5.28
N VAL A 122 1.08 6.59 -4.15
CA VAL A 122 1.03 5.13 -4.04
C VAL A 122 -0.32 4.68 -3.51
N ALA A 123 -0.84 3.60 -4.07
CA ALA A 123 -2.13 3.06 -3.67
C ALA A 123 -2.04 2.32 -2.32
N TYR A 124 -1.88 3.07 -1.23
CA TYR A 124 -1.97 2.59 0.14
C TYR A 124 -3.31 2.99 0.79
N PRO A 125 -4.43 2.36 0.39
CA PRO A 125 -5.76 2.74 0.85
C PRO A 125 -5.97 2.51 2.35
N MET A 126 -5.15 1.65 2.97
CA MET A 126 -5.22 1.39 4.40
C MET A 126 -4.95 2.63 5.25
N ARG A 127 -4.12 3.59 4.79
CA ARG A 127 -3.87 4.86 5.51
C ARG A 127 -5.16 5.64 5.80
N PHE A 128 -6.18 5.47 4.97
CA PHE A 128 -7.46 6.19 5.08
C PHE A 128 -8.48 5.47 5.98
N MET A 129 -8.12 4.32 6.56
CA MET A 129 -9.01 3.60 7.47
C MET A 129 -9.14 4.31 8.82
N PRO A 130 -10.38 4.59 9.29
CA PRO A 130 -10.60 5.34 10.52
C PRO A 130 -9.94 4.73 11.76
N ARG A 131 -9.79 3.38 11.81
CA ARG A 131 -9.15 2.70 12.93
C ARG A 131 -7.70 3.13 13.16
N PHE A 132 -6.92 3.37 12.11
CA PHE A 132 -5.52 3.80 12.26
C PHE A 132 -5.42 5.23 12.73
N ARG A 133 -6.31 6.12 12.27
CA ARG A 133 -6.45 7.47 12.83
C ARG A 133 -6.80 7.41 14.32
N LYS A 134 -7.70 6.47 14.71
CA LYS A 134 -8.04 6.29 16.13
C LYS A 134 -6.86 5.80 16.96
N VAL A 135 -6.07 4.84 16.46
CA VAL A 135 -4.84 4.39 17.13
C VAL A 135 -3.85 5.54 17.28
N LYS A 136 -3.60 6.30 16.20
CA LYS A 136 -2.71 7.47 16.23
C LYS A 136 -3.18 8.52 17.25
N GLN A 137 -4.49 8.80 17.30
CA GLN A 137 -5.07 9.70 18.28
C GLN A 137 -4.85 9.22 19.73
N LEU A 138 -5.07 7.93 20.00
CA LEU A 138 -4.86 7.36 21.34
C LEU A 138 -3.39 7.47 21.79
N ILE A 139 -2.44 7.35 20.87
CA ILE A 139 -1.01 7.54 21.17
C ILE A 139 -0.72 9.01 21.43
N LEU A 140 -1.24 9.93 20.64
CA LEU A 140 -1.10 11.37 20.83
C LEU A 140 -1.74 11.85 22.15
N ASP A 141 -2.86 11.25 22.55
CA ASP A 141 -3.56 11.48 23.82
C ASP A 141 -2.85 10.83 25.03
N ASP A 142 -1.67 10.24 24.81
CA ASP A 142 -0.87 9.58 25.86
C ASP A 142 -1.64 8.46 26.59
N ALA A 143 -2.52 7.77 25.86
CA ALA A 143 -3.47 6.81 26.42
C ALA A 143 -2.80 5.62 27.14
N ILE A 144 -1.60 5.22 26.77
CA ILE A 144 -0.85 4.10 27.34
C ILE A 144 0.54 4.49 27.91
N GLY A 145 0.88 5.79 27.93
CA GLY A 145 2.20 6.27 28.31
C GLY A 145 3.22 6.09 27.18
N LYS A 146 4.49 6.29 27.51
CA LYS A 146 5.59 6.07 26.57
C LYS A 146 5.53 4.66 25.98
N ILE A 147 5.66 4.55 24.66
CA ILE A 147 5.72 3.25 23.99
C ILE A 147 7.05 2.56 24.34
N LEU A 148 6.97 1.32 24.78
CA LEU A 148 8.11 0.50 25.18
C LEU A 148 8.47 -0.56 24.12
N ASN A 149 7.45 -1.11 23.44
CA ASN A 149 7.64 -2.14 22.43
C ASN A 149 6.40 -2.23 21.50
N ILE A 150 6.62 -2.67 20.26
CA ILE A 150 5.55 -2.97 19.30
C ILE A 150 5.74 -4.41 18.83
N GLN A 151 4.66 -5.21 18.89
CA GLN A 151 4.63 -6.55 18.34
C GLN A 151 3.59 -6.63 17.24
N SER A 152 3.98 -7.13 16.08
CA SER A 152 3.10 -7.31 14.93
C SER A 152 3.16 -8.75 14.44
N THR A 153 2.01 -9.38 14.28
CA THR A 153 1.90 -10.77 13.85
C THR A 153 0.85 -10.88 12.76
N LEU A 154 1.23 -11.43 11.61
CA LEU A 154 0.31 -11.78 10.55
C LEU A 154 0.53 -13.22 10.12
N TYR A 155 -0.45 -14.08 10.39
CA TYR A 155 -0.49 -15.46 9.94
C TYR A 155 -1.68 -15.66 8.99
N THR A 156 -1.39 -16.09 7.77
CA THR A 156 -2.40 -16.42 6.76
C THR A 156 -2.22 -17.87 6.32
N THR A 157 -3.30 -18.52 5.90
CA THR A 157 -3.26 -19.88 5.36
C THR A 157 -2.58 -19.92 4.00
N ALA A 158 -2.09 -21.09 3.59
CA ALA A 158 -1.64 -21.29 2.22
C ALA A 158 -2.80 -21.06 1.23
N ASP A 159 -2.49 -20.51 0.08
CA ASP A 159 -3.43 -20.46 -1.03
C ASP A 159 -3.26 -21.76 -1.85
N THR A 160 -4.32 -22.55 -1.94
CA THR A 160 -4.29 -23.83 -2.65
C THR A 160 -4.48 -23.69 -4.16
N THR A 161 -4.90 -22.50 -4.62
CA THR A 161 -5.26 -22.25 -6.02
C THR A 161 -4.09 -21.76 -6.88
N THR A 162 -3.01 -21.23 -6.30
CA THR A 162 -1.83 -20.71 -7.00
C THR A 162 -0.53 -21.28 -6.40
N PRO A 163 -0.06 -22.47 -6.83
CA PRO A 163 1.01 -23.18 -6.12
C PRO A 163 2.41 -22.59 -6.22
N GLU A 164 2.80 -21.93 -7.31
CA GLU A 164 4.21 -21.68 -7.58
C GLU A 164 4.80 -20.39 -6.99
N ASN A 165 4.06 -19.32 -6.86
CA ASN A 165 4.58 -18.04 -6.31
C ASN A 165 3.70 -17.45 -5.20
N GLN A 166 2.89 -18.27 -4.55
CA GLN A 166 1.90 -17.82 -3.57
C GLN A 166 2.50 -17.05 -2.37
N TYR A 167 3.71 -17.41 -1.93
CA TYR A 167 4.35 -16.77 -0.78
C TYR A 167 4.89 -15.38 -1.16
N GLU A 168 5.47 -15.27 -2.35
CA GLU A 168 5.95 -14.01 -2.90
C GLU A 168 4.79 -13.03 -3.11
N HIS A 169 3.72 -13.51 -3.75
CA HIS A 169 2.50 -12.72 -3.92
C HIS A 169 1.92 -12.25 -2.58
N LYS A 170 1.83 -13.13 -1.57
CA LYS A 170 1.35 -12.76 -0.23
C LYS A 170 2.30 -11.81 0.48
N PHE A 171 3.60 -12.02 0.35
CA PHE A 171 4.60 -11.11 0.92
C PHE A 171 4.39 -9.69 0.40
N TYR A 172 4.40 -9.48 -0.91
CA TYR A 172 4.23 -8.15 -1.50
C TYR A 172 2.82 -7.58 -1.31
N LYS A 173 1.82 -8.43 -1.15
CA LYS A 173 0.46 -8.00 -0.82
C LYS A 173 0.33 -7.44 0.60
N TYR A 174 0.99 -8.05 1.58
CA TYR A 174 0.74 -7.76 3.00
C TYR A 174 1.85 -6.99 3.68
N VAL A 175 3.12 -7.36 3.47
CA VAL A 175 4.23 -6.82 4.25
C VAL A 175 4.44 -5.31 4.02
N PRO A 176 4.53 -4.81 2.77
CA PRO A 176 4.69 -3.38 2.53
C PRO A 176 3.54 -2.54 3.11
N GLN A 177 2.29 -3.01 3.01
CA GLN A 177 1.14 -2.32 3.59
C GLN A 177 1.18 -2.28 5.11
N GLN A 178 1.56 -3.38 5.75
CA GLN A 178 1.67 -3.42 7.20
C GLN A 178 2.78 -2.51 7.70
N LEU A 179 3.95 -2.55 7.06
CA LEU A 179 5.06 -1.65 7.37
C LEU A 179 4.68 -0.18 7.15
N ASP A 180 3.95 0.11 6.09
CA ASP A 180 3.44 1.44 5.80
C ASP A 180 2.54 1.98 6.91
N ILE A 181 1.57 1.17 7.36
CA ILE A 181 0.67 1.55 8.46
C ILE A 181 1.43 1.71 9.77
N LEU A 182 2.38 0.82 10.06
CA LEU A 182 3.19 0.95 11.27
C LEU A 182 4.00 2.26 11.24
N GLN A 183 4.60 2.61 10.12
CA GLN A 183 5.35 3.86 9.98
C GLN A 183 4.44 5.10 9.99
N GLU A 184 3.25 5.03 9.40
CA GLU A 184 2.27 6.13 9.48
C GLU A 184 1.85 6.43 10.93
N ILE A 185 1.81 5.41 11.80
CA ILE A 185 1.38 5.55 13.20
C ILE A 185 2.55 5.90 14.13
N PHE A 186 3.69 5.23 13.96
CA PHE A 186 4.78 5.24 14.96
C PHE A 186 6.04 5.99 14.52
N GLY A 187 6.08 6.52 13.29
CA GLY A 187 7.27 7.14 12.71
C GLY A 187 8.09 6.18 11.84
N ILE A 188 9.18 6.66 11.27
CA ILE A 188 10.00 5.92 10.31
C ILE A 188 10.78 4.81 11.02
N ILE A 189 10.90 3.64 10.38
CA ILE A 189 11.78 2.56 10.82
C ILE A 189 13.21 2.90 10.37
N VAL A 190 14.13 3.01 11.33
CA VAL A 190 15.53 3.41 11.09
C VAL A 190 16.51 2.23 11.11
N GLU A 191 16.12 1.09 11.72
CA GLU A 191 16.89 -0.16 11.67
C GLU A 191 15.94 -1.32 11.39
N ALA A 192 16.38 -2.25 10.54
CA ALA A 192 15.61 -3.44 10.19
C ALA A 192 16.55 -4.62 9.93
N ASN A 193 16.24 -5.77 10.53
CA ASN A 193 16.89 -7.04 10.29
C ASN A 193 15.84 -8.14 10.20
N GLY A 194 16.01 -9.10 9.29
CA GLY A 194 15.10 -10.20 9.08
C GLY A 194 15.75 -11.58 9.15
N LEU A 195 14.98 -12.57 9.59
CA LEU A 195 15.31 -14.00 9.49
C LEU A 195 14.19 -14.66 8.71
N THR A 196 14.53 -15.34 7.64
CA THR A 196 13.59 -16.05 6.78
C THR A 196 13.82 -17.55 6.84
N SER A 197 12.75 -18.33 6.90
CA SER A 197 12.89 -19.80 6.79
C SER A 197 12.94 -20.17 5.30
N HIS A 198 14.09 -20.71 4.84
CA HIS A 198 14.23 -21.10 3.44
C HIS A 198 13.55 -22.43 3.14
N SER A 199 12.63 -22.43 2.20
CA SER A 199 12.30 -23.62 1.42
C SER A 199 13.36 -23.74 0.30
N LYS A 200 13.93 -24.93 0.12
CA LYS A 200 15.12 -25.21 -0.72
C LYS A 200 15.12 -24.65 -2.15
N ASN A 201 14.03 -24.07 -2.65
CA ASN A 201 13.86 -23.63 -4.04
C ASN A 201 13.13 -22.28 -4.21
N LYS A 202 12.99 -21.42 -3.17
CA LYS A 202 12.17 -20.19 -3.31
C LYS A 202 12.91 -18.95 -2.79
N GLN A 203 12.80 -17.85 -3.52
CA GLN A 203 13.41 -16.55 -3.18
C GLN A 203 12.82 -15.93 -1.92
N ILE A 204 11.51 -16.12 -1.67
CA ILE A 204 10.82 -15.65 -0.47
C ILE A 204 10.27 -16.83 0.33
N SER A 205 10.54 -16.81 1.61
CA SER A 205 10.13 -17.80 2.58
C SER A 205 8.64 -17.70 2.93
N ASN A 206 8.07 -18.80 3.42
CA ASN A 206 6.73 -18.81 3.98
C ASN A 206 6.64 -18.16 5.37
N THR A 207 7.78 -18.02 6.08
CA THR A 207 7.83 -17.41 7.41
C THR A 207 9.01 -16.45 7.52
N ILE A 208 8.74 -15.24 7.99
CA ILE A 208 9.71 -14.17 8.16
C ILE A 208 9.54 -13.59 9.56
N ASN A 209 10.63 -13.48 10.29
CA ASN A 209 10.71 -12.74 11.55
C ASN A 209 11.60 -11.52 11.35
N SER A 210 11.22 -10.37 11.87
CA SER A 210 12.04 -9.17 11.79
C SER A 210 12.14 -8.45 13.12
N CYS A 211 13.31 -7.90 13.38
CA CYS A 211 13.53 -6.90 14.44
C CYS A 211 13.65 -5.54 13.79
N LEU A 212 12.90 -4.57 14.30
CA LEU A 212 12.78 -3.23 13.76
C LEU A 212 13.06 -2.22 14.88
N MET A 213 13.59 -1.05 14.50
CA MET A 213 13.72 0.10 15.39
C MET A 213 13.06 1.30 14.72
N PHE A 214 12.06 1.88 15.39
CA PHE A 214 11.45 3.13 14.96
C PHE A 214 12.24 4.35 15.45
N GLU A 215 12.05 5.49 14.80
CA GLU A 215 12.50 6.79 15.33
C GLU A 215 12.04 6.96 16.79
N GLY A 216 12.82 7.66 17.59
CA GLY A 216 12.53 7.77 19.04
C GLY A 216 12.93 6.55 19.85
N ASN A 217 13.70 5.61 19.28
CA ASN A 217 14.24 4.42 19.94
C ASN A 217 13.15 3.46 20.46
N VAL A 218 12.13 3.23 19.64
CA VAL A 218 11.05 2.27 19.94
C VAL A 218 11.32 0.95 19.23
N PRO A 219 11.67 -0.14 19.95
CA PRO A 219 11.89 -1.45 19.36
C PRO A 219 10.57 -2.10 18.94
N ALA A 220 10.65 -2.90 17.86
CA ALA A 220 9.51 -3.69 17.42
C ALA A 220 9.95 -5.06 16.87
N VAL A 221 9.03 -6.00 16.92
CA VAL A 221 9.17 -7.33 16.29
C VAL A 221 7.96 -7.56 15.39
N SER A 222 8.22 -7.98 14.15
CA SER A 222 7.16 -8.39 13.23
C SER A 222 7.37 -9.82 12.76
N THR A 223 6.30 -10.60 12.75
CA THR A 223 6.31 -11.97 12.27
C THR A 223 5.23 -12.16 11.22
N TRP A 224 5.62 -12.67 10.05
CA TRP A 224 4.73 -13.05 8.97
C TRP A 224 4.84 -14.54 8.70
N CYS A 225 3.70 -15.23 8.63
CA CYS A 225 3.63 -16.62 8.21
C CYS A 225 2.50 -16.79 7.18
N PHE A 226 2.85 -17.20 5.96
CA PHE A 226 1.92 -17.30 4.84
C PHE A 226 1.44 -18.74 4.58
N ASN A 227 1.74 -19.64 5.50
CA ASN A 227 1.40 -21.08 5.43
C ASN A 227 0.94 -21.59 6.79
N ALA A 228 0.23 -20.79 7.53
CA ALA A 228 -0.30 -21.18 8.83
C ALA A 228 -1.51 -22.13 8.68
N ALA A 229 -1.77 -22.96 9.67
CA ALA A 229 -3.02 -23.70 9.76
C ALA A 229 -4.20 -22.74 9.96
N ASP A 230 -5.42 -23.16 9.62
CA ASP A 230 -6.61 -22.30 9.69
C ASP A 230 -6.90 -21.78 11.11
N ASP A 231 -6.68 -22.60 12.10
CA ASP A 231 -6.84 -22.28 13.53
C ASP A 231 -5.72 -21.38 14.08
N ALA A 232 -4.60 -21.27 13.36
CA ALA A 232 -3.48 -20.40 13.72
C ALA A 232 -3.55 -19.01 13.05
N ARG A 233 -4.57 -18.71 12.23
CA ARG A 233 -4.72 -17.40 11.60
C ARG A 233 -4.65 -16.28 12.64
N LYS A 234 -3.87 -15.25 12.32
CA LYS A 234 -3.65 -14.13 13.23
C LYS A 234 -3.35 -12.85 12.45
N ASP A 235 -3.97 -11.76 12.84
CA ASP A 235 -3.66 -10.41 12.37
C ASP A 235 -3.79 -9.47 13.56
N ILE A 236 -2.67 -9.18 14.19
CA ILE A 236 -2.65 -8.41 15.44
C ILE A 236 -1.40 -7.55 15.52
N VAL A 237 -1.61 -6.31 15.93
CA VAL A 237 -0.57 -5.40 16.40
C VAL A 237 -0.84 -5.08 17.85
N GLU A 238 0.15 -5.28 18.70
CA GLU A 238 0.13 -4.94 20.13
C GLU A 238 1.17 -3.87 20.40
N VAL A 239 0.72 -2.73 20.89
CA VAL A 239 1.56 -1.60 21.29
C VAL A 239 1.62 -1.56 22.80
N MET A 240 2.76 -1.91 23.35
CA MET A 240 3.00 -1.92 24.80
C MET A 240 3.53 -0.57 25.25
N GLY A 241 2.83 0.08 26.16
CA GLY A 241 3.26 1.31 26.81
C GLY A 241 3.43 1.14 28.32
N GLU A 242 3.93 2.18 28.99
CA GLU A 242 4.18 2.18 30.43
C GLU A 242 2.90 1.98 31.27
N ARG A 243 1.73 2.40 30.74
CA ARG A 243 0.45 2.39 31.45
C ARG A 243 -0.62 1.50 30.83
N GLY A 244 -0.30 0.74 29.76
CA GLY A 244 -1.27 -0.11 29.13
C GLY A 244 -0.84 -0.63 27.77
N ILE A 245 -1.78 -1.28 27.09
CA ILE A 245 -1.58 -1.88 25.78
C ILE A 245 -2.68 -1.37 24.85
N ILE A 246 -2.31 -1.01 23.61
CA ILE A 246 -3.26 -0.85 22.49
C ILE A 246 -3.12 -2.07 21.58
N ARG A 247 -4.25 -2.67 21.21
CA ARG A 247 -4.30 -3.82 20.31
C ARG A 247 -5.23 -3.53 19.16
N PHE A 248 -4.80 -3.82 17.93
CA PHE A 248 -5.59 -3.67 16.71
C PHE A 248 -5.15 -4.64 15.62
N SER A 249 -5.95 -4.79 14.56
CA SER A 249 -5.62 -5.56 13.37
C SER A 249 -5.35 -4.64 12.20
N VAL A 250 -4.43 -5.03 11.29
CA VAL A 250 -4.15 -4.26 10.06
C VAL A 250 -5.15 -4.61 8.96
N PHE A 251 -5.40 -5.89 8.70
CA PHE A 251 -6.19 -6.34 7.56
C PHE A 251 -7.59 -6.79 7.93
N THR A 252 -7.76 -7.30 9.18
CA THR A 252 -9.01 -7.86 9.66
C THR A 252 -9.63 -7.02 10.78
N GLY A 253 -10.95 -7.08 10.93
CA GLY A 253 -11.64 -6.39 12.02
C GLY A 253 -11.63 -4.87 11.93
N GLN A 254 -12.33 -4.23 12.87
CA GLN A 254 -12.44 -2.76 12.94
C GLN A 254 -12.17 -2.24 14.36
N ASN A 255 -12.03 -3.13 15.33
CA ASN A 255 -11.93 -2.76 16.73
C ASN A 255 -10.52 -2.34 17.09
N VAL A 256 -10.43 -1.31 17.92
CA VAL A 256 -9.23 -0.95 18.67
C VAL A 256 -9.49 -1.26 20.13
N ILE A 257 -8.60 -1.99 20.76
CA ILE A 257 -8.72 -2.41 22.16
C ILE A 257 -7.67 -1.70 22.97
N ILE A 258 -8.08 -1.11 24.09
CA ILE A 258 -7.17 -0.57 25.09
C ILE A 258 -7.27 -1.43 26.35
N ILE A 259 -6.13 -1.81 26.91
CA ILE A 259 -6.03 -2.59 28.14
C ILE A 259 -5.21 -1.81 29.14
N ARG A 260 -5.76 -1.55 30.34
CA ARG A 260 -5.07 -0.88 31.46
C ARG A 260 -5.33 -1.66 32.75
N GLY A 261 -4.31 -2.31 33.26
CA GLY A 261 -4.47 -3.20 34.42
C GLY A 261 -5.46 -4.32 34.13
N LYS A 262 -6.61 -4.33 34.81
CA LYS A 262 -7.69 -5.31 34.61
C LYS A 262 -8.81 -4.80 33.68
N GLU A 263 -8.76 -3.53 33.31
CA GLU A 263 -9.79 -2.92 32.48
C GLU A 263 -9.47 -3.10 30.99
N GLN A 264 -10.46 -3.52 30.24
CA GLN A 264 -10.39 -3.61 28.77
C GLN A 264 -11.53 -2.80 28.17
N GLN A 265 -11.19 -1.87 27.29
CA GLN A 265 -12.14 -1.08 26.51
C GLN A 265 -12.05 -1.46 25.05
N ASN A 266 -13.17 -1.86 24.44
CA ASN A 266 -13.32 -2.06 23.01
C ASN A 266 -13.85 -0.78 22.37
N ILE A 267 -13.13 -0.24 21.41
CA ILE A 267 -13.53 0.92 20.60
C ILE A 267 -13.91 0.42 19.23
N ASN A 268 -15.21 0.42 18.94
CA ASN A 268 -15.71 0.11 17.61
C ASN A 268 -15.50 1.33 16.71
N VAL A 269 -14.92 1.11 15.55
CA VAL A 269 -14.70 2.13 14.55
C VAL A 269 -15.49 1.77 13.30
N GLU A 270 -16.23 2.71 12.75
CA GLU A 270 -17.01 2.49 11.55
C GLU A 270 -16.10 2.12 10.36
N LYS A 271 -16.55 1.12 9.61
CA LYS A 271 -15.89 0.73 8.38
C LYS A 271 -16.30 1.72 7.27
N PRO A 272 -15.38 2.33 6.53
CA PRO A 272 -15.74 3.14 5.37
C PRO A 272 -16.40 2.26 4.30
N VAL A 273 -17.26 2.84 3.48
CA VAL A 273 -17.92 2.14 2.37
C VAL A 273 -16.86 1.58 1.40
N SER A 274 -15.89 2.39 1.03
CA SER A 274 -14.72 1.98 0.24
C SER A 274 -13.45 2.65 0.76
N LYS A 275 -12.41 1.86 0.98
CA LYS A 275 -11.07 2.37 1.33
C LYS A 275 -10.38 3.01 0.12
N HIS A 276 -10.62 2.48 -1.09
CA HIS A 276 -10.06 3.00 -2.34
C HIS A 276 -10.68 4.35 -2.70
N GLU A 277 -11.98 4.53 -2.48
CA GLU A 277 -12.64 5.82 -2.70
C GLU A 277 -11.99 6.96 -1.90
N GLN A 278 -11.65 6.72 -0.63
CA GLN A 278 -10.99 7.72 0.20
C GLN A 278 -9.59 8.08 -0.32
N LEU A 279 -8.83 7.08 -0.77
CA LEU A 279 -7.53 7.28 -1.41
C LEU A 279 -7.69 8.10 -2.70
N ILE A 280 -8.52 7.65 -3.65
CA ILE A 280 -8.72 8.32 -4.94
C ILE A 280 -9.19 9.77 -4.73
N LYS A 281 -10.11 9.97 -3.80
CA LYS A 281 -10.56 11.32 -3.42
C LYS A 281 -9.40 12.20 -2.96
N SER A 282 -8.56 11.69 -2.06
CA SER A 282 -7.41 12.44 -1.54
C SER A 282 -6.40 12.77 -2.64
N VAL A 283 -6.12 11.83 -3.56
CA VAL A 283 -5.24 12.05 -4.71
C VAL A 283 -5.82 13.08 -5.68
N VAL A 284 -7.11 13.00 -5.98
CA VAL A 284 -7.81 13.95 -6.85
C VAL A 284 -7.79 15.34 -6.26
N GLU A 285 -8.06 15.48 -4.97
CA GLU A 285 -8.02 16.76 -4.25
C GLU A 285 -6.61 17.38 -4.25
N ASP A 286 -5.55 16.56 -4.13
CA ASP A 286 -4.15 17.00 -4.22
C ASP A 286 -3.80 17.51 -5.63
N ILE A 287 -4.11 16.73 -6.67
CA ILE A 287 -3.89 17.13 -8.08
C ILE A 287 -4.64 18.42 -8.42
N GLN A 288 -5.79 18.64 -7.80
CA GLN A 288 -6.59 19.86 -7.97
C GLN A 288 -6.13 21.04 -7.10
N GLY A 289 -5.22 20.80 -6.13
CA GLY A 289 -4.68 21.82 -5.22
C GLY A 289 -5.62 22.17 -4.06
N PHE A 290 -6.58 21.30 -3.71
CA PHE A 290 -7.50 21.53 -2.59
C PHE A 290 -7.01 20.96 -1.26
N ASN A 291 -6.23 19.89 -1.31
CA ASN A 291 -5.76 19.17 -0.12
C ASN A 291 -4.41 18.51 -0.44
N ILE A 292 -3.72 18.02 0.59
CA ILE A 292 -2.46 17.29 0.44
C ILE A 292 -2.72 15.82 0.73
N CYS A 293 -2.40 14.95 -0.24
CA CYS A 293 -2.46 13.51 -0.06
C CYS A 293 -1.22 13.02 0.69
N THR A 294 -1.42 12.24 1.75
CA THR A 294 -0.30 11.67 2.53
C THR A 294 0.31 10.41 1.90
N ALA A 295 -0.41 9.76 0.99
CA ALA A 295 0.05 8.53 0.31
C ALA A 295 0.94 8.85 -0.91
N THR A 296 2.03 9.56 -0.70
CA THR A 296 3.00 9.93 -1.75
C THR A 296 4.07 8.86 -1.95
N SER A 297 4.76 8.87 -3.10
CA SER A 297 5.90 8.01 -3.35
C SER A 297 7.02 8.21 -2.30
N VAL A 298 7.23 9.44 -1.84
CA VAL A 298 8.20 9.76 -0.78
C VAL A 298 7.83 9.08 0.52
N SER A 299 6.57 9.17 0.94
CA SER A 299 6.09 8.59 2.20
C SER A 299 6.02 7.05 2.17
N ALA A 300 5.94 6.44 0.97
CA ALA A 300 5.92 4.98 0.78
C ALA A 300 7.33 4.35 0.73
N THR A 301 8.33 5.12 0.32
CA THR A 301 9.71 4.64 0.11
C THR A 301 10.34 4.00 1.36
N PRO A 302 10.14 4.49 2.60
CA PRO A 302 10.68 3.83 3.78
C PRO A 302 10.24 2.37 3.94
N SER A 303 9.01 2.02 3.55
CA SER A 303 8.55 0.61 3.59
C SER A 303 9.33 -0.29 2.63
N SER A 304 9.68 0.21 1.44
CA SER A 304 10.51 -0.53 0.48
C SER A 304 11.94 -0.71 1.00
N TRP A 305 12.50 0.29 1.69
CA TRP A 305 13.80 0.16 2.34
C TRP A 305 13.81 -0.94 3.41
N VAL A 306 12.76 -1.00 4.24
CA VAL A 306 12.62 -2.05 5.27
C VAL A 306 12.51 -3.43 4.61
N VAL A 307 11.71 -3.57 3.55
CA VAL A 307 11.58 -4.82 2.79
C VAL A 307 12.94 -5.29 2.27
N ASP A 308 13.70 -4.39 1.64
CA ASP A 308 15.04 -4.70 1.14
C ASP A 308 15.99 -5.16 2.26
N ARG A 309 15.92 -4.50 3.44
CA ARG A 309 16.74 -4.89 4.60
C ARG A 309 16.37 -6.24 5.16
N ILE A 310 15.09 -6.56 5.24
CA ILE A 310 14.60 -7.87 5.72
C ILE A 310 15.01 -8.99 4.77
N LEU A 311 15.04 -8.76 3.47
CA LEU A 311 15.34 -9.77 2.46
C LEU A 311 16.83 -9.91 2.12
N LYS A 312 17.65 -8.84 2.24
CA LYS A 312 19.07 -8.83 1.82
C LYS A 312 20.06 -9.40 2.83
N HIS A 313 19.64 -9.82 4.00
CA HIS A 313 20.54 -10.43 5.01
C HIS A 313 20.67 -11.96 4.88
N HIS A 314 20.85 -12.44 3.61
CA HIS A 314 21.15 -13.85 3.34
C HIS A 314 22.34 -14.02 2.44
#